data_a568156e45550b68ab5d0d19350c7464
#
_entry.id   a568156e45550b68ab5d0d19350c7464
#
_cell.length_a   1.000
_cell.length_b   1.000
_cell.length_c   1.000
_cell.angle_alpha   90.00
_cell.angle_beta   90.00
_cell.angle_gamma   90.00
#
_symmetry.space_group_name_H-M   'P 1'
#
loop_
_entity.id
_entity.type
_entity.pdbx_description
1 polymer ?
#
loop_
_entity_poly.entity_id
_entity_poly.type
_entity_poly.pdbx_seq_one_letter_code
_entity_poly.pdbx_strand_id
1 'polypeptide(L)'
;MLVETESNRWVIPPQRALWLPPLQIHSYNLLSHTDLRAVYFSRNLIAECANFTKSNQVHVITATALVKELIAGLFSNDYNRPSQRKMALLLLEILSEAPPLAAELPMPHDERLACAARELLVNHRWEASLSDLAFIATMSERTFSRLFIKDTGFSFRTWKQRARICASLDLLANGISIKQVAYQLGFSCPAAFTAAFRSILDSTPRDFLP
;
A
#
# COMPACT_ATOMS: atom_id res chain seq x y z
N MET A 1 0.49 -3.54 -5.52
CA MET A 1 1.43 -4.65 -5.24
C MET A 1 1.02 -5.32 -3.93
N LEU A 2 0.97 -6.64 -3.90
CA LEU A 2 0.81 -7.42 -2.67
C LEU A 2 2.22 -7.83 -2.19
N VAL A 3 2.51 -7.61 -0.93
CA VAL A 3 3.76 -8.06 -0.30
C VAL A 3 3.42 -8.97 0.87
N GLU A 4 4.11 -10.07 0.96
CA GLU A 4 3.94 -11.07 2.01
C GLU A 4 5.26 -11.28 2.74
N THR A 5 5.20 -11.34 4.06
CA THR A 5 6.28 -11.77 4.94
C THR A 5 5.82 -12.99 5.72
N GLU A 6 6.67 -13.58 6.53
CA GLU A 6 6.29 -14.73 7.37
C GLU A 6 5.11 -14.42 8.31
N SER A 7 5.00 -13.18 8.79
CA SER A 7 4.01 -12.78 9.80
C SER A 7 2.87 -11.93 9.27
N ASN A 8 3.01 -11.29 8.12
CA ASN A 8 2.04 -10.30 7.64
C ASN A 8 1.95 -10.23 6.11
N ARG A 9 0.82 -9.72 5.65
CA ARG A 9 0.54 -9.46 4.23
C ARG A 9 -0.01 -8.05 4.07
N TRP A 10 0.49 -7.33 3.05
CA TRP A 10 0.07 -5.94 2.78
C TRP A 10 -0.26 -5.75 1.31
N VAL A 11 -1.29 -4.99 1.05
CA VAL A 11 -1.48 -4.39 -0.26
C VAL A 11 -0.86 -3.01 -0.23
N ILE A 12 0.18 -2.82 -1.05
CA ILE A 12 0.88 -1.55 -1.19
C ILE A 12 0.29 -0.83 -2.41
N PRO A 13 -0.41 0.29 -2.20
CA PRO A 13 -0.96 1.07 -3.29
C PRO A 13 0.16 1.69 -4.16
N PRO A 14 -0.18 2.15 -5.36
CA PRO A 14 0.69 2.99 -6.17
C PRO A 14 1.15 4.22 -5.39
N GLN A 15 2.29 4.75 -5.78
CA GLN A 15 2.93 5.91 -5.11
C GLN A 15 3.24 5.70 -3.62
N ARG A 16 3.30 4.45 -3.19
CA ARG A 16 3.77 4.05 -1.88
C ARG A 16 5.02 3.19 -2.03
N ALA A 17 5.91 3.30 -1.06
CA ALA A 17 7.06 2.42 -0.92
C ALA A 17 6.90 1.61 0.37
N LEU A 18 7.43 0.41 0.38
CA LEU A 18 7.50 -0.43 1.56
C LEU A 18 8.96 -0.50 2.00
N TRP A 19 9.21 -0.10 3.24
CA TRP A 19 10.46 -0.41 3.90
C TRP A 19 10.40 -1.81 4.48
N LEU A 20 11.38 -2.62 4.14
CA LEU A 20 11.58 -3.95 4.70
C LEU A 20 12.86 -3.97 5.53
N PRO A 21 12.82 -4.46 6.78
CA PRO A 21 14.02 -4.63 7.59
C PRO A 21 15.07 -5.52 6.91
N PRO A 22 16.35 -5.39 7.30
CA PRO A 22 17.38 -6.32 6.86
C PRO A 22 16.99 -7.78 7.17
N LEU A 23 17.25 -8.67 6.23
CA LEU A 23 16.99 -10.12 6.33
C LEU A 23 15.51 -10.52 6.44
N GLN A 24 14.57 -9.59 6.27
CA GLN A 24 13.16 -9.93 6.24
C GLN A 24 12.84 -10.75 4.98
N ILE A 25 12.51 -12.02 5.18
CA ILE A 25 12.04 -12.89 4.09
C ILE A 25 10.70 -12.35 3.61
N HIS A 26 10.59 -12.12 2.32
CA HIS A 26 9.39 -11.59 1.71
C HIS A 26 9.22 -12.08 0.28
N SER A 27 7.97 -12.09 -0.14
CA SER A 27 7.59 -12.26 -1.55
C SER A 27 6.70 -11.11 -1.97
N TYR A 28 6.61 -10.85 -3.27
CA TYR A 28 5.68 -9.85 -3.80
C TYR A 28 4.96 -10.37 -5.03
N ASN A 29 3.73 -9.90 -5.20
CA ASN A 29 2.91 -10.16 -6.37
C ASN A 29 2.35 -8.83 -6.91
N LEU A 30 2.59 -8.58 -8.20
CA LEU A 30 2.06 -7.39 -8.86
C LEU A 30 0.60 -7.65 -9.25
N LEU A 31 -0.32 -6.89 -8.66
CA LEU A 31 -1.76 -7.02 -8.92
C LEU A 31 -2.20 -6.28 -10.21
N SER A 32 -1.32 -5.44 -10.79
CA SER A 32 -1.52 -4.70 -12.02
C SER A 32 -0.18 -4.47 -12.72
N HIS A 33 -0.19 -3.95 -13.95
CA HIS A 33 1.01 -3.48 -14.63
C HIS A 33 1.60 -2.31 -13.82
N THR A 34 2.78 -2.53 -13.25
CA THR A 34 3.43 -1.58 -12.34
C THR A 34 4.94 -1.66 -12.51
N ASP A 35 5.60 -0.52 -12.58
CA ASP A 35 7.06 -0.44 -12.51
C ASP A 35 7.49 -0.60 -11.04
N LEU A 36 8.09 -1.73 -10.73
CA LEU A 36 8.69 -1.97 -9.42
C LEU A 36 10.16 -1.54 -9.43
N ARG A 37 10.51 -0.68 -8.48
CA ARG A 37 11.91 -0.31 -8.21
C ARG A 37 12.27 -0.71 -6.80
N ALA A 38 13.25 -1.62 -6.66
CA ALA A 38 13.77 -2.06 -5.37
C ALA A 38 15.15 -1.42 -5.13
N VAL A 39 15.31 -0.75 -4.00
CA VAL A 39 16.59 -0.16 -3.56
C VAL A 39 17.06 -0.93 -2.34
N TYR A 40 18.28 -1.45 -2.39
CA TYR A 40 18.92 -2.17 -1.30
C TYR A 40 20.01 -1.30 -0.67
N PHE A 41 19.87 -1.03 0.62
CA PHE A 41 20.85 -0.26 1.38
C PHE A 41 21.80 -1.18 2.12
N SER A 42 23.11 -0.89 2.04
CA SER A 42 24.09 -1.61 2.84
C SER A 42 23.96 -1.25 4.32
N ARG A 43 24.30 -2.19 5.21
CA ARG A 43 24.27 -1.94 6.66
C ARG A 43 25.16 -0.75 7.07
N ASN A 44 26.31 -0.58 6.40
CA ASN A 44 27.21 0.53 6.68
C ASN A 44 26.54 1.88 6.35
N LEU A 45 25.82 1.96 5.22
CA LEU A 45 25.11 3.18 4.84
C LEU A 45 23.97 3.51 5.80
N ILE A 46 23.25 2.49 6.25
CA ILE A 46 22.17 2.68 7.27
C ILE A 46 22.77 3.16 8.60
N ALA A 47 23.94 2.61 9.01
CA ALA A 47 24.60 2.99 10.24
C ALA A 47 25.12 4.46 10.23
N GLU A 48 25.42 5.00 9.04
CA GLU A 48 25.80 6.40 8.89
C GLU A 48 24.62 7.37 9.08
N CYS A 49 23.39 6.90 8.85
CA CYS A 49 22.17 7.67 9.08
C CYS A 49 21.78 7.55 10.56
N ALA A 50 22.35 8.40 11.42
CA ALA A 50 22.20 8.34 12.88
C ALA A 50 20.75 8.33 13.39
N ASN A 51 19.82 8.84 12.60
CA ASN A 51 18.41 8.99 12.98
C ASN A 51 17.50 7.87 12.41
N PHE A 52 18.06 6.88 11.72
CA PHE A 52 17.25 5.83 11.10
C PHE A 52 16.80 4.78 12.13
N THR A 53 15.90 5.18 13.04
CA THR A 53 15.38 4.33 14.12
C THR A 53 14.35 3.28 13.65
N LYS A 54 13.79 3.46 12.45
CA LYS A 54 12.73 2.59 11.88
C LYS A 54 13.27 1.35 11.16
N SER A 55 14.57 1.11 11.19
CA SER A 55 15.22 0.05 10.40
C SER A 55 14.72 -1.36 10.68
N ASN A 56 14.18 -1.62 11.86
CA ASN A 56 13.75 -2.95 12.31
C ASN A 56 12.26 -3.23 12.17
N GLN A 57 11.50 -2.33 11.57
CA GLN A 57 10.05 -2.51 11.39
C GLN A 57 9.66 -2.36 9.94
N VAL A 58 8.74 -3.22 9.48
CA VAL A 58 8.08 -3.04 8.19
C VAL A 58 7.15 -1.85 8.28
N HIS A 59 7.27 -0.90 7.35
CA HIS A 59 6.34 0.24 7.31
C HIS A 59 6.17 0.77 5.89
N VAL A 60 4.97 1.27 5.63
CA VAL A 60 4.60 1.89 4.36
C VAL A 60 4.95 3.38 4.41
N ILE A 61 5.49 3.89 3.33
CA ILE A 61 5.98 5.26 3.19
C ILE A 61 5.33 5.89 1.97
N THR A 62 5.04 7.18 2.03
CA THR A 62 4.64 7.95 0.84
C THR A 62 5.84 8.14 -0.09
N ALA A 63 5.71 7.68 -1.34
CA ALA A 63 6.68 7.98 -2.38
C ALA A 63 6.40 9.38 -2.95
N THR A 64 6.84 10.43 -2.23
CA THR A 64 6.74 11.82 -2.71
C THR A 64 7.49 12.00 -4.03
N ALA A 65 7.26 13.10 -4.74
CA ALA A 65 8.00 13.43 -5.96
C ALA A 65 9.52 13.38 -5.72
N LEU A 66 10.01 13.97 -4.64
CA LEU A 66 11.43 13.93 -4.29
C LEU A 66 11.94 12.49 -4.06
N VAL A 67 11.21 11.65 -3.35
CA VAL A 67 11.57 10.24 -3.15
C VAL A 67 11.67 9.50 -4.48
N LYS A 68 10.72 9.72 -5.40
CA LYS A 68 10.72 9.11 -6.73
C LYS A 68 11.94 9.54 -7.55
N GLU A 69 12.25 10.85 -7.57
CA GLU A 69 13.39 11.39 -8.29
C GLU A 69 14.73 10.93 -7.71
N LEU A 70 14.86 10.86 -6.40
CA LEU A 70 16.05 10.28 -5.77
C LEU A 70 16.24 8.82 -6.15
N ILE A 71 15.17 8.01 -6.12
CA ILE A 71 15.23 6.63 -6.57
C ILE A 71 15.58 6.56 -8.05
N ALA A 72 14.98 7.38 -8.92
CA ALA A 72 15.32 7.43 -10.33
C ALA A 72 16.80 7.76 -10.56
N GLY A 73 17.32 8.74 -9.82
CA GLY A 73 18.74 9.12 -9.88
C GLY A 73 19.70 8.01 -9.44
N LEU A 74 19.31 7.16 -8.49
CA LEU A 74 20.11 6.02 -8.08
C LEU A 74 20.27 4.96 -9.20
N PHE A 75 19.32 4.87 -10.12
CA PHE A 75 19.35 3.96 -11.27
C PHE A 75 19.87 4.63 -12.55
N SER A 76 20.10 5.96 -12.54
CA SER A 76 20.63 6.68 -13.69
C SER A 76 22.15 6.52 -13.82
N ASN A 77 22.62 6.43 -15.06
CA ASN A 77 24.04 6.48 -15.38
C ASN A 77 24.61 7.91 -15.43
N ASP A 78 23.75 8.94 -15.28
CA ASP A 78 24.15 10.35 -15.33
C ASP A 78 24.93 10.79 -14.09
N TYR A 79 24.85 10.01 -13.02
CA TYR A 79 25.46 10.33 -11.74
C TYR A 79 26.58 9.37 -11.36
N ASN A 80 27.70 9.93 -10.90
CA ASN A 80 28.82 9.14 -10.38
C ASN A 80 28.50 8.53 -9.00
N ARG A 81 29.29 7.52 -8.58
CA ARG A 81 29.10 6.84 -7.29
C ARG A 81 29.04 7.77 -6.06
N PRO A 82 29.89 8.82 -5.94
CA PRO A 82 29.77 9.77 -4.82
C PRO A 82 28.44 10.51 -4.78
N SER A 83 27.90 10.90 -5.94
CA SER A 83 26.58 11.56 -6.02
C SER A 83 25.45 10.60 -5.68
N GLN A 84 25.49 9.38 -6.23
CA GLN A 84 24.51 8.34 -5.88
C GLN A 84 24.52 8.02 -4.37
N ARG A 85 25.70 8.00 -3.75
CA ARG A 85 25.82 7.80 -2.29
C ARG A 85 25.14 8.91 -1.50
N LYS A 86 25.30 10.19 -1.91
CA LYS A 86 24.63 11.33 -1.27
C LYS A 86 23.11 11.24 -1.44
N MET A 87 22.63 10.87 -2.62
CA MET A 87 21.20 10.63 -2.88
C MET A 87 20.64 9.53 -1.97
N ALA A 88 21.38 8.44 -1.79
CA ALA A 88 20.98 7.33 -0.94
C ALA A 88 20.91 7.74 0.56
N LEU A 89 21.86 8.54 1.05
CA LEU A 89 21.82 9.08 2.42
C LEU A 89 20.63 10.03 2.61
N LEU A 90 20.42 10.95 1.68
CA LEU A 90 19.26 11.87 1.73
C LEU A 90 17.94 11.09 1.68
N LEU A 91 17.87 10.05 0.86
CA LEU A 91 16.70 9.19 0.80
C LEU A 91 16.45 8.51 2.17
N LEU A 92 17.48 7.97 2.82
CA LEU A 92 17.37 7.37 4.16
C LEU A 92 16.90 8.39 5.21
N GLU A 93 17.40 9.62 5.18
CA GLU A 93 16.95 10.70 6.08
C GLU A 93 15.45 10.98 5.89
N ILE A 94 15.01 11.20 4.65
CA ILE A 94 13.60 11.44 4.34
C ILE A 94 12.73 10.25 4.79
N LEU A 95 13.17 9.02 4.57
CA LEU A 95 12.45 7.83 4.99
C LEU A 95 12.37 7.70 6.52
N SER A 96 13.39 8.18 7.26
CA SER A 96 13.39 8.17 8.73
C SER A 96 12.36 9.14 9.32
N GLU A 97 12.16 10.29 8.68
CA GLU A 97 11.24 11.33 9.11
C GLU A 97 9.79 11.08 8.66
N ALA A 98 9.60 10.25 7.62
CA ALA A 98 8.29 10.00 7.04
C ALA A 98 7.31 9.44 8.10
N PRO A 99 6.12 10.03 8.28
CA PRO A 99 5.13 9.49 9.19
C PRO A 99 4.67 8.11 8.72
N PRO A 100 4.42 7.16 9.64
CA PRO A 100 3.82 5.88 9.28
C PRO A 100 2.44 6.12 8.71
N LEU A 101 2.17 5.52 7.56
CA LEU A 101 0.89 5.70 6.87
C LEU A 101 -0.13 4.68 7.35
N ALA A 102 -1.32 5.18 7.67
CA ALA A 102 -2.50 4.37 7.93
C ALA A 102 -3.07 3.66 6.66
N ALA A 103 -2.36 3.73 5.54
CA ALA A 103 -2.78 3.16 4.25
C ALA A 103 -2.47 1.66 4.10
N GLU A 104 -2.11 0.98 5.16
CA GLU A 104 -1.94 -0.46 5.15
C GLU A 104 -3.29 -1.15 4.99
N LEU A 105 -3.34 -2.08 4.05
CA LEU A 105 -4.47 -2.98 3.89
C LEU A 105 -4.00 -4.39 4.29
N PRO A 106 -4.14 -4.77 5.57
CA PRO A 106 -3.72 -6.08 6.02
C PRO A 106 -4.54 -7.17 5.34
N MET A 107 -3.87 -8.22 4.88
CA MET A 107 -4.53 -9.38 4.29
C MET A 107 -4.75 -10.46 5.36
N PRO A 108 -5.85 -11.21 5.28
CA PRO A 108 -6.09 -12.32 6.19
C PRO A 108 -4.99 -13.38 6.09
N HIS A 109 -4.69 -14.04 7.21
CA HIS A 109 -3.77 -15.18 7.25
C HIS A 109 -4.45 -16.50 6.82
N ASP A 110 -5.75 -16.69 7.13
CA ASP A 110 -6.51 -17.84 6.65
C ASP A 110 -6.61 -17.78 5.12
N GLU A 111 -6.10 -18.81 4.43
CA GLU A 111 -6.02 -18.84 2.96
C GLU A 111 -7.37 -18.70 2.25
N ARG A 112 -8.45 -19.17 2.86
CA ARG A 112 -9.81 -19.06 2.30
C ARG A 112 -10.29 -17.60 2.33
N LEU A 113 -10.02 -16.92 3.45
CA LEU A 113 -10.31 -15.48 3.58
C LEU A 113 -9.40 -14.66 2.65
N ALA A 114 -8.12 -15.02 2.56
CA ALA A 114 -7.18 -14.37 1.67
C ALA A 114 -7.56 -14.55 0.19
N CYS A 115 -8.05 -15.72 -0.20
CA CYS A 115 -8.57 -15.99 -1.54
C CYS A 115 -9.77 -15.08 -1.84
N ALA A 116 -10.75 -15.01 -0.95
CA ALA A 116 -11.91 -14.14 -1.11
C ALA A 116 -11.53 -12.65 -1.18
N ALA A 117 -10.58 -12.22 -0.35
CA ALA A 117 -10.07 -10.85 -0.38
C ALA A 117 -9.32 -10.53 -1.68
N ARG A 118 -8.48 -11.46 -2.18
CA ARG A 118 -7.79 -11.32 -3.47
C ARG A 118 -8.77 -11.24 -4.64
N GLU A 119 -9.80 -12.09 -4.64
CA GLU A 119 -10.85 -12.08 -5.66
C GLU A 119 -11.53 -10.70 -5.76
N LEU A 120 -11.84 -10.07 -4.62
CA LEU A 120 -12.38 -8.72 -4.57
C LEU A 120 -11.41 -7.68 -5.16
N LEU A 121 -10.13 -7.78 -4.81
CA LEU A 121 -9.11 -6.80 -5.22
C LEU A 121 -8.77 -6.92 -6.71
N VAL A 122 -8.51 -8.13 -7.19
CA VAL A 122 -8.04 -8.38 -8.56
C VAL A 122 -9.15 -8.14 -9.58
N ASN A 123 -10.37 -8.59 -9.27
CA ASN A 123 -11.51 -8.47 -10.17
C ASN A 123 -12.35 -7.21 -9.91
N HIS A 124 -11.89 -6.30 -9.04
CA HIS A 124 -12.57 -5.04 -8.71
C HIS A 124 -14.05 -5.22 -8.33
N ARG A 125 -14.37 -6.31 -7.63
CA ARG A 125 -15.76 -6.66 -7.25
C ARG A 125 -16.26 -5.82 -6.09
N TRP A 126 -16.24 -4.49 -6.25
CA TRP A 126 -16.56 -3.54 -5.18
C TRP A 126 -18.01 -3.63 -4.68
N GLU A 127 -18.91 -4.20 -5.47
CA GLU A 127 -20.30 -4.42 -5.06
C GLU A 127 -20.50 -5.71 -4.26
N ALA A 128 -19.51 -6.62 -4.23
CA ALA A 128 -19.62 -7.88 -3.53
C ALA A 128 -20.03 -7.68 -2.06
N SER A 129 -21.05 -8.42 -1.64
CA SER A 129 -21.55 -8.44 -0.27
C SER A 129 -20.68 -9.31 0.65
N LEU A 130 -20.95 -9.26 1.94
CA LEU A 130 -20.33 -10.18 2.90
C LEU A 130 -20.71 -11.65 2.57
N SER A 131 -21.96 -11.87 2.16
CA SER A 131 -22.46 -13.19 1.77
C SER A 131 -21.69 -13.75 0.59
N ASP A 132 -21.42 -12.95 -0.45
CA ASP A 132 -20.65 -13.37 -1.62
C ASP A 132 -19.25 -13.83 -1.26
N LEU A 133 -18.55 -13.07 -0.39
CA LEU A 133 -17.20 -13.42 0.03
C LEU A 133 -17.17 -14.61 1.01
N ALA A 134 -18.16 -14.72 1.87
CA ALA A 134 -18.31 -15.87 2.74
C ALA A 134 -18.56 -17.16 1.93
N PHE A 135 -19.34 -17.07 0.85
CA PHE A 135 -19.54 -18.18 -0.11
C PHE A 135 -18.22 -18.56 -0.78
N ILE A 136 -17.44 -17.60 -1.30
CA ILE A 136 -16.11 -17.86 -1.89
C ILE A 136 -15.18 -18.53 -0.88
N ALA A 137 -15.20 -18.07 0.38
CA ALA A 137 -14.42 -18.66 1.45
C ALA A 137 -14.97 -19.99 2.00
N THR A 138 -16.10 -20.49 1.48
CA THR A 138 -16.79 -21.68 1.97
C THR A 138 -17.09 -21.64 3.47
N MET A 139 -17.54 -20.49 3.95
CA MET A 139 -17.86 -20.24 5.37
C MET A 139 -19.24 -19.63 5.53
N SER A 140 -19.82 -19.73 6.76
CA SER A 140 -20.95 -18.87 7.12
C SER A 140 -20.47 -17.42 7.29
N GLU A 141 -21.36 -16.44 7.04
CA GLU A 141 -21.06 -15.00 7.26
C GLU A 141 -20.55 -14.70 8.67
N ARG A 142 -21.12 -15.39 9.69
CA ARG A 142 -20.70 -15.26 11.09
C ARG A 142 -19.24 -15.72 11.28
N THR A 143 -18.88 -16.86 10.69
CA THR A 143 -17.51 -17.41 10.79
C THR A 143 -16.54 -16.50 10.03
N PHE A 144 -16.90 -16.10 8.81
CA PHE A 144 -16.14 -15.17 8.00
C PHE A 144 -15.84 -13.88 8.77
N SER A 145 -16.89 -13.19 9.27
CA SER A 145 -16.72 -11.92 9.99
C SER A 145 -15.81 -12.04 11.20
N ARG A 146 -15.99 -13.08 12.01
CA ARG A 146 -15.19 -13.30 13.23
C ARG A 146 -13.72 -13.55 12.90
N LEU A 147 -13.43 -14.42 11.94
CA LEU A 147 -12.06 -14.73 11.55
C LEU A 147 -11.41 -13.55 10.82
N PHE A 148 -12.17 -12.86 9.96
CA PHE A 148 -11.66 -11.70 9.22
C PHE A 148 -11.21 -10.57 10.16
N ILE A 149 -12.01 -10.27 11.21
CA ILE A 149 -11.61 -9.29 12.23
C ILE A 149 -10.39 -9.77 13.01
N LYS A 150 -10.34 -11.06 13.38
CA LYS A 150 -9.21 -11.63 14.10
C LYS A 150 -7.92 -11.49 13.31
N ASP A 151 -7.96 -11.76 12.02
CA ASP A 151 -6.77 -11.78 11.17
C ASP A 151 -6.32 -10.39 10.73
N THR A 152 -7.27 -9.49 10.41
CA THR A 152 -6.97 -8.18 9.81
C THR A 152 -7.08 -7.01 10.79
N GLY A 153 -7.72 -7.21 11.94
CA GLY A 153 -8.07 -6.14 12.88
C GLY A 153 -9.25 -5.27 12.43
N PHE A 154 -9.85 -5.53 11.25
CA PHE A 154 -10.93 -4.73 10.69
C PHE A 154 -12.18 -5.55 10.41
N SER A 155 -13.36 -4.93 10.54
CA SER A 155 -14.56 -5.53 9.95
C SER A 155 -14.41 -5.58 8.42
N PHE A 156 -15.04 -6.55 7.76
CA PHE A 156 -15.00 -6.64 6.30
C PHE A 156 -15.46 -5.34 5.61
N ARG A 157 -16.49 -4.68 6.15
CA ARG A 157 -16.97 -3.39 5.64
C ARG A 157 -15.89 -2.31 5.69
N THR A 158 -15.22 -2.17 6.82
CA THR A 158 -14.14 -1.20 7.02
C THR A 158 -12.95 -1.53 6.14
N TRP A 159 -12.57 -2.80 6.08
CA TRP A 159 -11.48 -3.28 5.23
C TRP A 159 -11.77 -3.02 3.74
N LYS A 160 -12.97 -3.35 3.25
CA LYS A 160 -13.39 -3.09 1.88
C LYS A 160 -13.37 -1.60 1.53
N GLN A 161 -13.78 -0.73 2.46
CA GLN A 161 -13.69 0.72 2.26
C GLN A 161 -12.22 1.16 2.13
N ARG A 162 -11.32 0.66 2.97
CA ARG A 162 -9.88 0.92 2.86
C ARG A 162 -9.33 0.42 1.53
N ALA A 163 -9.72 -0.77 1.10
CA ALA A 163 -9.32 -1.35 -0.19
C ALA A 163 -9.72 -0.46 -1.38
N ARG A 164 -10.94 0.07 -1.38
CA ARG A 164 -11.42 1.03 -2.40
C ARG A 164 -10.57 2.30 -2.41
N ILE A 165 -10.23 2.84 -1.24
CA ILE A 165 -9.38 4.04 -1.14
C ILE A 165 -7.96 3.73 -1.63
N CYS A 166 -7.39 2.58 -1.28
CA CYS A 166 -6.10 2.15 -1.83
C CYS A 166 -6.13 2.05 -3.37
N ALA A 167 -7.16 1.45 -3.94
CA ALA A 167 -7.33 1.34 -5.39
C ALA A 167 -7.53 2.71 -6.08
N SER A 168 -8.11 3.69 -5.37
CA SER A 168 -8.34 5.03 -5.92
C SER A 168 -7.04 5.78 -6.21
N LEU A 169 -5.97 5.48 -5.51
CA LEU A 169 -4.69 6.19 -5.66
C LEU A 169 -4.09 6.01 -7.05
N ASP A 170 -4.23 4.80 -7.62
CA ASP A 170 -3.78 4.50 -8.98
C ASP A 170 -4.59 5.26 -10.02
N LEU A 171 -5.91 5.24 -9.86
CA LEU A 171 -6.82 5.93 -10.77
C LEU A 171 -6.59 7.44 -10.76
N LEU A 172 -6.42 8.03 -9.58
CA LEU A 172 -6.14 9.47 -9.42
C LEU A 172 -4.77 9.84 -10.03
N ALA A 173 -3.74 9.03 -9.78
CA ALA A 173 -2.40 9.26 -10.33
C ALA A 173 -2.36 9.21 -11.87
N ASN A 174 -3.27 8.44 -12.48
CA ASN A 174 -3.46 8.38 -13.93
C ASN A 174 -4.39 9.50 -14.48
N GLY A 175 -4.72 10.50 -13.66
CA GLY A 175 -5.51 11.66 -14.06
C GLY A 175 -7.02 11.39 -14.21
N ILE A 176 -7.53 10.25 -13.72
CA ILE A 176 -8.95 9.97 -13.75
C ILE A 176 -9.67 10.91 -12.77
N SER A 177 -10.74 11.53 -13.23
CA SER A 177 -11.47 12.52 -12.44
C SER A 177 -12.06 11.91 -11.14
N ILE A 178 -12.08 12.70 -10.07
CA ILE A 178 -12.63 12.29 -8.76
C ILE A 178 -14.04 11.70 -8.90
N LYS A 179 -14.86 12.26 -9.79
CA LYS A 179 -16.21 11.77 -10.06
C LYS A 179 -16.20 10.36 -10.65
N GLN A 180 -15.36 10.12 -11.66
CA GLN A 180 -15.23 8.80 -12.28
C GLN A 180 -14.66 7.77 -11.30
N VAL A 181 -13.61 8.13 -10.57
CA VAL A 181 -13.02 7.27 -9.53
C VAL A 181 -14.07 6.84 -8.50
N ALA A 182 -14.88 7.78 -8.00
CA ALA A 182 -15.93 7.46 -7.02
C ALA A 182 -16.88 6.38 -7.54
N TYR A 183 -17.40 6.54 -8.75
CA TYR A 183 -18.35 5.57 -9.33
C TYR A 183 -17.68 4.23 -9.70
N GLN A 184 -16.49 4.25 -10.27
CA GLN A 184 -15.74 3.02 -10.60
C GLN A 184 -15.48 2.16 -9.35
N LEU A 185 -15.27 2.81 -8.21
CA LEU A 185 -15.04 2.12 -6.95
C LEU A 185 -16.33 1.82 -6.17
N GLY A 186 -17.52 2.05 -6.77
CA GLY A 186 -18.81 1.72 -6.18
C GLY A 186 -19.22 2.63 -5.02
N PHE A 187 -18.77 3.89 -4.99
CA PHE A 187 -19.32 4.90 -4.08
C PHE A 187 -20.62 5.50 -4.65
N SER A 188 -21.58 5.76 -3.79
CA SER A 188 -22.87 6.33 -4.17
C SER A 188 -22.75 7.75 -4.77
N CYS A 189 -21.74 8.49 -4.35
CA CYS A 189 -21.46 9.83 -4.88
C CYS A 189 -20.01 10.26 -4.57
N PRO A 190 -19.47 11.27 -5.31
CA PRO A 190 -18.13 11.80 -5.07
C PRO A 190 -17.91 12.34 -3.66
N ALA A 191 -18.94 12.86 -3.00
CA ALA A 191 -18.84 13.36 -1.63
C ALA A 191 -18.56 12.22 -0.63
N ALA A 192 -19.24 11.07 -0.78
CA ALA A 192 -19.02 9.89 0.04
C ALA A 192 -17.59 9.33 -0.15
N PHE A 193 -17.09 9.31 -1.39
CA PHE A 193 -15.71 8.94 -1.69
C PHE A 193 -14.73 9.91 -1.01
N THR A 194 -14.90 11.22 -1.18
CA THR A 194 -14.01 12.23 -0.61
C THR A 194 -13.97 12.15 0.92
N ALA A 195 -15.13 11.93 1.57
CA ALA A 195 -15.20 11.76 3.01
C ALA A 195 -14.44 10.51 3.49
N ALA A 196 -14.64 9.38 2.80
CA ALA A 196 -13.91 8.13 3.10
C ALA A 196 -12.41 8.29 2.87
N PHE A 197 -12.01 8.96 1.79
CA PHE A 197 -10.62 9.23 1.46
C PHE A 197 -9.92 10.03 2.56
N ARG A 198 -10.54 11.14 2.99
CA ARG A 198 -10.02 11.96 4.10
C ARG A 198 -9.91 11.17 5.40
N SER A 199 -10.93 10.39 5.73
CA SER A 199 -10.95 9.59 6.95
C SER A 199 -9.84 8.54 7.02
N ILE A 200 -9.35 8.05 5.86
CA ILE A 200 -8.37 6.96 5.80
C ILE A 200 -6.96 7.48 5.55
N LEU A 201 -6.80 8.53 4.73
CA LEU A 201 -5.48 9.02 4.29
C LEU A 201 -5.12 10.40 4.87
N ASP A 202 -6.02 11.02 5.62
CA ASP A 202 -5.88 12.38 6.17
C ASP A 202 -5.48 13.42 5.11
N SER A 203 -5.97 13.23 3.88
CA SER A 203 -5.63 14.03 2.70
C SER A 203 -6.85 14.09 1.77
N THR A 204 -6.82 14.96 0.77
CA THR A 204 -7.92 15.02 -0.20
C THR A 204 -7.57 14.25 -1.48
N PRO A 205 -8.58 13.70 -2.21
CA PRO A 205 -8.32 13.08 -3.51
C PRO A 205 -7.64 14.01 -4.52
N ARG A 206 -7.83 15.33 -4.37
CA ARG A 206 -7.24 16.35 -5.24
C ARG A 206 -5.73 16.42 -5.12
N ASP A 207 -5.20 16.12 -3.94
CA ASP A 207 -3.76 16.16 -3.64
C ASP A 207 -2.98 15.01 -4.36
N PHE A 208 -3.73 14.09 -4.98
CA PHE A 208 -3.19 12.92 -5.70
C PHE A 208 -3.43 12.97 -7.22
N LEU A 209 -4.04 14.04 -7.71
CA LEU A 209 -4.11 14.29 -9.15
C LEU A 209 -2.78 14.86 -9.65
N PRO A 210 -2.39 14.56 -10.91
CA PRO A 210 -1.18 15.14 -11.53
C PRO A 210 -1.26 16.65 -11.71
#